data_a2795c0e9c586344c76e278eca04518d
#
_entry.id   a2795c0e9c586344c76e278eca04518d
#
_cell.length_a   1.000
_cell.length_b   1.000
_cell.length_c   1.000
_cell.angle_alpha   90.00
_cell.angle_beta   90.00
_cell.angle_gamma   90.00
#
_symmetry.space_group_name_H-M   'P 1'
#
loop_
_entity.id
_entity.type
_entity.pdbx_description
1 polymer ?
#
loop_
_entity_poly.entity_id
_entity_poly.type
_entity_poly.pdbx_seq_one_letter_code
_entity_poly.pdbx_strand_id
1 'polypeptide(L)'
;ASMLVGCGGNNEKVTAKVIDIDLTNEEYAFGVDKEQPELLDEVNDFIASIKEDGTLDEICNKYFSDGEPEAVKSAKLDTTKDQLVVATNAAFEPFEYTKGEDYYGIDMEIAKLLADELGKELVIENMDFDAVCLSVSQQKCDIAMAGLTINEEREEYVTFTDSYYSASQRLIVPSNVTTFDD
;
A
#
# COMPACT_ATOMS: atom_id res chain seq x y z
N ALA A 1 -17.49 63.51 -3.24
CA ALA A 1 -16.25 62.81 -3.61
C ALA A 1 -15.93 61.78 -2.52
N SER A 2 -16.34 60.52 -2.71
CA SER A 2 -16.02 59.46 -1.79
C SER A 2 -14.86 58.67 -2.39
N MET A 3 -13.72 58.68 -1.69
CA MET A 3 -12.57 57.83 -2.01
C MET A 3 -12.83 56.45 -1.43
N LEU A 4 -13.00 55.45 -2.27
CA LEU A 4 -12.91 54.05 -1.92
C LEU A 4 -11.43 53.65 -1.91
N VAL A 5 -10.90 53.43 -0.72
CA VAL A 5 -9.58 52.79 -0.54
C VAL A 5 -9.83 51.29 -0.73
N GLY A 6 -9.44 50.78 -1.88
CA GLY A 6 -9.38 49.34 -2.12
C GLY A 6 -8.17 48.77 -1.38
N CYS A 7 -8.42 47.97 -0.34
CA CYS A 7 -7.41 47.08 0.21
C CYS A 7 -7.10 46.01 -0.82
N GLY A 8 -6.05 46.21 -1.59
CA GLY A 8 -5.43 45.16 -2.40
C GLY A 8 -4.72 44.19 -1.48
N GLY A 9 -5.39 43.10 -1.13
CA GLY A 9 -4.70 41.94 -0.54
C GLY A 9 -3.81 41.30 -1.62
N ASN A 10 -2.52 41.44 -1.47
CA ASN A 10 -1.57 40.61 -2.21
C ASN A 10 -1.80 39.15 -1.81
N ASN A 11 -2.61 38.43 -2.58
CA ASN A 11 -2.60 36.99 -2.57
C ASN A 11 -1.32 36.53 -3.28
N GLU A 12 -0.19 36.62 -2.59
CA GLU A 12 0.97 35.82 -3.00
C GLU A 12 0.56 34.36 -2.96
N LYS A 13 0.45 33.75 -4.12
CA LYS A 13 0.30 32.28 -4.22
C LYS A 13 1.54 31.68 -3.61
N VAL A 14 1.40 31.19 -2.38
CA VAL A 14 2.45 30.40 -1.76
C VAL A 14 2.54 29.09 -2.54
N THR A 15 3.60 28.95 -3.32
CA THR A 15 3.93 27.70 -3.98
C THR A 15 4.79 26.86 -3.05
N ALA A 16 4.59 25.55 -3.07
CA ALA A 16 5.40 24.61 -2.31
C ALA A 16 6.50 24.02 -3.19
N LYS A 17 7.63 23.68 -2.58
CA LYS A 17 8.69 22.91 -3.22
C LYS A 17 9.02 21.69 -2.37
N VAL A 18 9.42 20.63 -3.03
CA VAL A 18 9.94 19.42 -2.38
C VAL A 18 11.44 19.55 -2.23
N ILE A 19 11.95 19.30 -1.03
CA ILE A 19 13.38 19.16 -0.80
C ILE A 19 13.79 17.78 -1.25
N ASP A 20 14.74 17.70 -2.16
CA ASP A 20 15.23 16.44 -2.75
C ASP A 20 16.26 15.74 -1.83
N ILE A 21 15.83 15.53 -0.60
CA ILE A 21 16.57 14.76 0.41
C ILE A 21 15.57 13.75 0.98
N ASP A 22 15.87 12.48 0.84
CA ASP A 22 15.06 11.43 1.42
C ASP A 22 15.25 11.43 2.95
N LEU A 23 14.19 11.71 3.68
CA LEU A 23 14.19 11.65 5.15
C LEU A 23 14.10 10.21 5.66
N THR A 24 13.40 9.35 4.91
CA THR A 24 13.26 7.93 5.18
C THR A 24 13.36 7.14 3.88
N ASN A 25 13.85 5.91 3.98
CA ASN A 25 13.76 4.92 2.90
C ASN A 25 13.02 3.71 3.47
N GLU A 26 11.79 3.53 3.02
CA GLU A 26 10.90 2.47 3.51
C GLU A 26 10.71 1.44 2.40
N GLU A 27 10.94 0.16 2.75
CA GLU A 27 10.68 -0.97 1.88
C GLU A 27 9.36 -1.62 2.27
N TYR A 28 8.40 -1.66 1.34
CA TYR A 28 7.14 -2.33 1.54
C TYR A 28 7.21 -3.78 1.08
N ALA A 29 6.72 -4.66 1.92
CA ALA A 29 6.61 -6.09 1.66
C ALA A 29 5.33 -6.66 2.23
N PHE A 30 5.01 -7.90 1.89
CA PHE A 30 3.87 -8.62 2.45
C PHE A 30 4.31 -9.48 3.62
N GLY A 31 3.45 -9.63 4.60
CA GLY A 31 3.72 -10.45 5.78
C GLY A 31 3.02 -11.81 5.67
N VAL A 32 3.77 -12.88 5.51
CA VAL A 32 3.24 -14.25 5.36
C VAL A 32 3.24 -14.98 6.71
N ASP A 33 2.24 -15.81 6.92
CA ASP A 33 2.14 -16.71 8.07
C ASP A 33 3.41 -17.56 8.20
N LYS A 34 4.03 -17.54 9.37
CA LYS A 34 5.25 -18.30 9.66
C LYS A 34 5.07 -19.81 9.55
N GLU A 35 3.84 -20.28 9.70
CA GLU A 35 3.50 -21.70 9.56
C GLU A 35 3.30 -22.11 8.09
N GLN A 36 3.42 -21.18 7.14
CA GLN A 36 3.26 -21.39 5.71
C GLN A 36 4.51 -21.02 4.90
N PRO A 37 5.65 -21.70 5.10
CA PRO A 37 6.89 -21.36 4.37
C PRO A 37 6.77 -21.61 2.86
N GLU A 38 5.92 -22.52 2.42
CA GLU A 38 5.67 -22.77 1.00
C GLU A 38 4.93 -21.58 0.36
N LEU A 39 3.97 -20.98 1.07
CA LEU A 39 3.30 -19.76 0.62
C LEU A 39 4.28 -18.60 0.48
N LEU A 40 5.23 -18.47 1.40
CA LEU A 40 6.29 -17.45 1.31
C LEU A 40 7.08 -17.60 0.01
N ASP A 41 7.50 -18.81 -0.32
CA ASP A 41 8.26 -19.07 -1.55
C ASP A 41 7.43 -18.76 -2.80
N GLU A 42 6.16 -19.18 -2.82
CA GLU A 42 5.23 -18.91 -3.93
C GLU A 42 5.01 -17.40 -4.11
N VAL A 43 4.85 -16.65 -3.02
CA VAL A 43 4.66 -15.18 -3.08
C VAL A 43 5.93 -14.48 -3.56
N ASN A 44 7.11 -14.91 -3.10
CA ASN A 44 8.38 -14.36 -3.58
C ASN A 44 8.58 -14.62 -5.08
N ASP A 45 8.29 -15.81 -5.55
CA ASP A 45 8.35 -16.14 -6.98
C ASP A 45 7.36 -15.29 -7.79
N PHE A 46 6.16 -15.09 -7.26
CA PHE A 46 5.16 -14.23 -7.88
C PHE A 46 5.61 -12.75 -7.94
N ILE A 47 6.17 -12.20 -6.84
CA ILE A 47 6.71 -10.83 -6.82
C ILE A 47 7.82 -10.68 -7.87
N ALA A 48 8.72 -11.64 -7.96
CA ALA A 48 9.78 -11.63 -8.97
C ALA A 48 9.20 -11.62 -10.39
N SER A 49 8.18 -12.42 -10.65
CA SER A 49 7.54 -12.52 -11.96
C SER A 49 6.84 -11.24 -12.40
N ILE A 50 6.08 -10.59 -11.49
CA ILE A 50 5.38 -9.33 -11.82
C ILE A 50 6.32 -8.14 -11.95
N LYS A 51 7.50 -8.19 -11.33
CA LYS A 51 8.56 -7.20 -11.56
C LYS A 51 9.19 -7.39 -12.94
N GLU A 52 9.47 -8.63 -13.32
CA GLU A 52 10.17 -8.95 -14.56
C GLU A 52 9.32 -8.69 -15.80
N ASP A 53 8.01 -9.04 -15.74
CA ASP A 53 7.11 -8.94 -16.89
C ASP A 53 6.45 -7.57 -17.06
N GLY A 54 6.69 -6.63 -16.12
CA GLY A 54 6.13 -5.28 -16.14
C GLY A 54 4.76 -5.12 -15.49
N THR A 55 4.15 -6.19 -15.00
CA THR A 55 2.81 -6.16 -14.37
C THR A 55 2.78 -5.24 -13.15
N LEU A 56 3.83 -5.27 -12.30
CA LEU A 56 3.90 -4.40 -11.12
C LEU A 56 3.94 -2.92 -11.52
N ASP A 57 4.73 -2.57 -12.54
CA ASP A 57 4.80 -1.19 -13.04
C ASP A 57 3.46 -0.75 -13.64
N GLU A 58 2.75 -1.63 -14.34
CA GLU A 58 1.41 -1.35 -14.87
C GLU A 58 0.41 -1.07 -13.75
N ILE A 59 0.42 -1.88 -12.68
CA ILE A 59 -0.44 -1.66 -11.52
C ILE A 59 -0.11 -0.32 -10.86
N CYS A 60 1.16 -0.04 -10.58
CA CYS A 60 1.57 1.23 -9.97
C CYS A 60 1.15 2.43 -10.83
N ASN A 61 1.28 2.34 -12.15
CA ASN A 61 0.91 3.41 -13.08
C ASN A 61 -0.59 3.70 -13.07
N LYS A 62 -1.44 2.74 -12.76
CA LYS A 62 -2.89 2.98 -12.60
C LYS A 62 -3.19 3.99 -11.49
N TYR A 63 -2.34 4.06 -10.46
CA TYR A 63 -2.54 4.89 -9.27
C TYR A 63 -1.68 6.15 -9.25
N PHE A 64 -0.52 6.12 -9.87
CA PHE A 64 0.44 7.25 -9.89
C PHE A 64 0.48 8.01 -11.22
N SER A 65 -0.23 7.54 -12.24
CA SER A 65 -0.26 8.13 -13.57
C SER A 65 -1.68 8.15 -14.14
N ASP A 66 -1.82 8.03 -15.45
CA ASP A 66 -3.09 8.19 -16.17
C ASP A 66 -3.89 6.89 -16.32
N GLY A 67 -3.52 5.83 -15.63
CA GLY A 67 -4.24 4.56 -15.68
C GLY A 67 -5.56 4.58 -14.89
N GLU A 68 -6.39 3.58 -15.12
CA GLU A 68 -7.66 3.42 -14.43
C GLU A 68 -7.54 2.32 -13.35
N PRO A 69 -7.72 2.66 -12.06
CA PRO A 69 -7.80 1.66 -10.98
C PRO A 69 -8.92 0.65 -11.20
N GLU A 70 -8.64 -0.60 -10.91
CA GLU A 70 -9.60 -1.69 -11.02
C GLU A 70 -10.20 -2.09 -9.68
N ALA A 71 -11.51 -2.33 -9.67
CA ALA A 71 -12.21 -2.81 -8.49
C ALA A 71 -11.85 -4.28 -8.20
N VAL A 72 -11.56 -4.56 -6.95
CA VAL A 72 -11.28 -5.90 -6.44
C VAL A 72 -12.40 -6.32 -5.49
N LYS A 73 -12.97 -7.49 -5.74
CA LYS A 73 -14.05 -8.04 -4.93
C LYS A 73 -13.51 -9.09 -3.97
N SER A 74 -14.00 -9.05 -2.75
CA SER A 74 -13.75 -10.08 -1.75
C SER A 74 -14.88 -11.10 -1.75
N ALA A 75 -14.51 -12.38 -1.75
CA ALA A 75 -15.44 -13.44 -1.38
C ALA A 75 -15.72 -13.41 0.14
N LYS A 76 -16.71 -14.16 0.55
CA LYS A 76 -16.94 -14.41 1.97
C LYS A 76 -16.02 -15.53 2.46
N LEU A 77 -15.52 -15.38 3.68
CA LEU A 77 -14.73 -16.43 4.32
C LEU A 77 -15.56 -17.74 4.44
N ASP A 78 -15.02 -18.81 3.91
CA ASP A 78 -15.57 -20.14 3.97
C ASP A 78 -14.42 -21.15 4.12
N THR A 79 -14.27 -21.67 5.34
CA THR A 79 -13.17 -22.58 5.68
C THR A 79 -13.24 -23.94 4.99
N THR A 80 -14.31 -24.21 4.25
CA THR A 80 -14.45 -25.43 3.43
C THR A 80 -13.92 -25.25 2.01
N LYS A 81 -13.59 -24.03 1.62
CA LYS A 81 -13.07 -23.66 0.30
C LYS A 81 -11.58 -23.38 0.34
N ASP A 82 -10.94 -23.53 -0.81
CA ASP A 82 -9.56 -23.14 -1.00
C ASP A 82 -9.47 -21.63 -1.28
N GLN A 83 -9.16 -20.88 -0.24
CA GLN A 83 -9.15 -19.42 -0.24
C GLN A 83 -7.81 -18.87 0.19
N LEU A 84 -7.41 -17.74 -0.42
CA LEU A 84 -6.35 -16.89 0.07
C LEU A 84 -6.98 -15.79 0.93
N VAL A 85 -6.73 -15.82 2.23
CA VAL A 85 -7.27 -14.86 3.18
C VAL A 85 -6.25 -13.77 3.46
N VAL A 86 -6.54 -12.58 3.01
CA VAL A 86 -5.67 -11.40 3.07
C VAL A 86 -6.12 -10.48 4.18
N ALA A 87 -5.23 -10.17 5.13
CA ALA A 87 -5.44 -9.14 6.13
C ALA A 87 -4.99 -7.78 5.60
N THR A 88 -5.83 -6.77 5.74
CA THR A 88 -5.52 -5.41 5.34
C THR A 88 -6.19 -4.37 6.24
N ASN A 89 -5.75 -3.12 6.15
CA ASN A 89 -6.48 -1.96 6.66
C ASN A 89 -6.73 -1.00 5.49
N ALA A 90 -7.92 -1.08 4.91
CA ALA A 90 -8.28 -0.39 3.67
C ALA A 90 -8.62 1.10 3.88
N ALA A 91 -7.69 1.82 4.50
CA ALA A 91 -7.72 3.26 4.75
C ALA A 91 -6.40 3.94 4.35
N PHE A 92 -5.65 3.35 3.44
CA PHE A 92 -4.33 3.83 3.00
C PHE A 92 -4.23 3.92 1.47
N GLU A 93 -4.87 4.91 0.88
CA GLU A 93 -4.79 5.18 -0.57
C GLU A 93 -3.35 5.67 -0.92
N PRO A 94 -2.72 5.19 -2.00
CA PRO A 94 -3.26 4.36 -3.08
C PRO A 94 -3.01 2.83 -2.93
N PHE A 95 -2.57 2.34 -1.79
CA PHE A 95 -2.24 0.93 -1.60
C PHE A 95 -3.45 0.06 -1.30
N GLU A 96 -4.31 0.48 -0.39
CA GLU A 96 -5.56 -0.19 -0.06
C GLU A 96 -6.61 0.82 0.41
N TYR A 97 -7.75 0.79 -0.22
CA TYR A 97 -8.92 1.61 0.14
C TYR A 97 -10.21 1.01 -0.41
N THR A 98 -11.34 1.55 0.00
CA THR A 98 -12.65 1.10 -0.44
C THR A 98 -13.41 2.19 -1.18
N LYS A 99 -14.22 1.78 -2.16
CA LYS A 99 -15.29 2.59 -2.75
C LYS A 99 -16.55 1.74 -2.81
N GLY A 100 -17.54 2.10 -2.00
CA GLY A 100 -18.71 1.24 -1.81
C GLY A 100 -18.31 -0.09 -1.17
N GLU A 101 -18.68 -1.19 -1.80
CA GLU A 101 -18.37 -2.54 -1.33
C GLU A 101 -17.10 -3.14 -1.95
N ASP A 102 -16.46 -2.41 -2.88
CA ASP A 102 -15.29 -2.89 -3.59
C ASP A 102 -14.01 -2.32 -3.00
N TYR A 103 -12.94 -3.11 -3.12
CA TYR A 103 -11.59 -2.72 -2.75
C TYR A 103 -10.82 -2.20 -3.95
N TYR A 104 -9.92 -1.26 -3.69
CA TYR A 104 -9.03 -0.65 -4.68
C TYR A 104 -7.64 -0.51 -4.08
N GLY A 105 -6.66 -0.36 -4.92
CA GLY A 105 -5.30 -0.04 -4.50
C GLY A 105 -4.27 -1.02 -5.06
N ILE A 106 -3.01 -0.62 -4.98
CA ILE A 106 -1.88 -1.40 -5.49
C ILE A 106 -1.85 -2.77 -4.83
N ASP A 107 -1.95 -2.83 -3.50
CA ASP A 107 -1.92 -4.09 -2.75
C ASP A 107 -3.12 -4.98 -3.07
N MET A 108 -4.29 -4.38 -3.26
CA MET A 108 -5.52 -5.13 -3.55
C MET A 108 -5.48 -5.73 -4.96
N GLU A 109 -4.97 -5.02 -5.95
CA GLU A 109 -4.80 -5.57 -7.30
C GLU A 109 -3.72 -6.66 -7.35
N ILE A 110 -2.63 -6.50 -6.59
CA ILE A 110 -1.62 -7.57 -6.43
C ILE A 110 -2.25 -8.79 -5.75
N ALA A 111 -3.05 -8.60 -4.70
CA ALA A 111 -3.74 -9.68 -4.00
C ALA A 111 -4.66 -10.50 -4.92
N LYS A 112 -5.38 -9.82 -5.81
CA LYS A 112 -6.24 -10.46 -6.81
C LYS A 112 -5.43 -11.34 -7.77
N LEU A 113 -4.34 -10.82 -8.31
CA LEU A 113 -3.47 -11.56 -9.21
C LEU A 113 -2.77 -12.73 -8.50
N LEU A 114 -2.36 -12.54 -7.26
CA LEU A 114 -1.76 -13.59 -6.45
C LEU A 114 -2.74 -14.75 -6.20
N ALA A 115 -3.98 -14.43 -5.82
CA ALA A 115 -5.02 -15.44 -5.62
C ALA A 115 -5.30 -16.21 -6.91
N ASP A 116 -5.37 -15.52 -8.05
CA ASP A 116 -5.54 -16.15 -9.36
C ASP A 116 -4.37 -17.08 -9.72
N GLU A 117 -3.14 -16.65 -9.48
CA GLU A 117 -1.93 -17.46 -9.71
C GLU A 117 -1.91 -18.73 -8.85
N LEU A 118 -2.35 -18.62 -7.59
CA LEU A 118 -2.44 -19.76 -6.67
C LEU A 118 -3.67 -20.64 -6.92
N GLY A 119 -4.58 -20.23 -7.81
CA GLY A 119 -5.85 -20.92 -8.05
C GLY A 119 -6.82 -20.88 -6.86
N LYS A 120 -6.74 -19.83 -6.04
CA LYS A 120 -7.54 -19.66 -4.83
C LYS A 120 -8.54 -18.52 -4.96
N GLU A 121 -9.66 -18.64 -4.27
CA GLU A 121 -10.64 -17.57 -4.15
C GLU A 121 -10.09 -16.50 -3.18
N LEU A 122 -10.17 -15.21 -3.53
CA LEU A 122 -9.67 -14.13 -2.71
C LEU A 122 -10.69 -13.73 -1.64
N VAL A 123 -10.26 -13.72 -0.39
CA VAL A 123 -10.95 -13.15 0.75
C VAL A 123 -10.13 -12.01 1.32
N ILE A 124 -10.74 -10.83 1.46
CA ILE A 124 -10.10 -9.65 2.06
C ILE A 124 -10.76 -9.38 3.41
N GLU A 125 -9.98 -9.47 4.46
CA GLU A 125 -10.39 -9.14 5.83
C GLU A 125 -9.86 -7.75 6.19
N ASN A 126 -10.76 -6.77 6.19
CA ASN A 126 -10.45 -5.38 6.54
C ASN A 126 -10.56 -5.21 8.07
N MET A 127 -9.51 -4.72 8.69
CA MET A 127 -9.41 -4.59 10.14
C MET A 127 -8.55 -3.39 10.52
N ASP A 128 -8.50 -3.08 11.82
CA ASP A 128 -7.59 -2.07 12.35
C ASP A 128 -6.13 -2.44 12.02
N PHE A 129 -5.33 -1.44 11.69
CA PHE A 129 -3.94 -1.65 11.27
C PHE A 129 -3.11 -2.46 12.27
N ASP A 130 -3.29 -2.19 13.58
CA ASP A 130 -2.58 -2.89 14.65
C ASP A 130 -2.94 -4.39 14.75
N ALA A 131 -4.07 -4.79 14.19
CA ALA A 131 -4.53 -6.17 14.19
C ALA A 131 -4.05 -6.97 12.96
N VAL A 132 -3.53 -6.33 11.92
CA VAL A 132 -3.21 -6.96 10.64
C VAL A 132 -2.19 -8.08 10.80
N CYS A 133 -0.99 -7.78 11.29
CA CYS A 133 0.06 -8.78 11.46
C CYS A 133 -0.31 -9.82 12.53
N LEU A 134 -1.01 -9.40 13.58
CA LEU A 134 -1.48 -10.30 14.64
C LEU A 134 -2.46 -11.35 14.10
N SER A 135 -3.38 -10.96 13.22
CA SER A 135 -4.34 -11.90 12.61
C SER A 135 -3.66 -13.00 11.79
N VAL A 136 -2.56 -12.66 11.11
CA VAL A 136 -1.74 -13.62 10.37
C VAL A 136 -1.00 -14.55 11.34
N SER A 137 -0.41 -14.02 12.40
CA SER A 137 0.29 -14.83 13.41
C SER A 137 -0.64 -15.81 14.14
N GLN A 138 -1.94 -15.51 14.20
CA GLN A 138 -2.97 -16.38 14.77
C GLN A 138 -3.61 -17.35 13.77
N GLN A 139 -3.08 -17.40 12.54
CA GLN A 139 -3.60 -18.22 11.42
C GLN A 139 -5.08 -17.91 11.07
N LYS A 140 -5.57 -16.72 11.38
CA LYS A 140 -6.88 -16.25 10.93
C LYS A 140 -6.84 -15.76 9.49
N CYS A 141 -5.68 -15.23 9.07
CA CYS A 141 -5.36 -14.84 7.70
C CYS A 141 -4.05 -15.50 7.28
N ASP A 142 -3.86 -15.64 5.98
CA ASP A 142 -2.66 -16.28 5.39
C ASP A 142 -1.53 -15.27 5.18
N ILE A 143 -1.89 -14.05 4.82
CA ILE A 143 -0.95 -13.00 4.40
C ILE A 143 -1.49 -11.63 4.77
N ALA A 144 -0.59 -10.74 5.19
CA ALA A 144 -0.85 -9.32 5.42
C ALA A 144 -0.40 -8.50 4.20
N MET A 145 -1.34 -7.75 3.63
CA MET A 145 -1.12 -6.87 2.48
C MET A 145 -1.73 -5.50 2.80
N ALA A 146 -0.94 -4.63 3.43
CA ALA A 146 -1.42 -3.39 4.04
C ALA A 146 -0.39 -2.24 3.97
N GLY A 147 0.37 -2.13 2.88
CA GLY A 147 1.42 -1.13 2.75
C GLY A 147 2.44 -1.20 3.89
N LEU A 148 2.87 -2.42 4.22
CA LEU A 148 3.68 -2.67 5.42
C LEU A 148 5.15 -2.38 5.17
N THR A 149 5.70 -1.46 5.95
CA THR A 149 7.15 -1.31 6.06
C THR A 149 7.74 -2.49 6.83
N ILE A 150 8.80 -3.07 6.31
CA ILE A 150 9.57 -4.11 6.99
C ILE A 150 10.19 -3.52 8.26
N ASN A 151 9.89 -4.10 9.42
CA ASN A 151 10.53 -3.76 10.69
C ASN A 151 10.57 -4.95 11.66
N GLU A 152 11.45 -4.86 12.65
CA GLU A 152 11.69 -5.95 13.61
C GLU A 152 10.45 -6.29 14.45
N GLU A 153 9.63 -5.32 14.82
CA GLU A 153 8.42 -5.55 15.59
C GLU A 153 7.43 -6.44 14.82
N ARG A 154 7.22 -6.15 13.53
CA ARG A 154 6.33 -6.95 12.67
C ARG A 154 6.90 -8.33 12.36
N GLU A 155 8.22 -8.46 12.29
CA GLU A 155 8.90 -9.75 12.07
C GLU A 155 8.68 -10.75 13.22
N GLU A 156 8.25 -10.29 14.39
CA GLU A 156 7.82 -11.18 15.47
C GLU A 156 6.54 -11.95 15.09
N TYR A 157 5.67 -11.36 14.28
CA TYR A 157 4.35 -11.88 13.92
C TYR A 157 4.31 -12.58 12.56
N VAL A 158 5.06 -12.11 11.60
CA VAL A 158 5.02 -12.56 10.20
C VAL A 158 6.42 -12.78 9.65
N THR A 159 6.52 -13.54 8.56
CA THR A 159 7.72 -13.57 7.72
C THR A 159 7.49 -12.66 6.52
N PHE A 160 8.32 -11.64 6.36
CA PHE A 160 8.21 -10.75 5.22
C PHE A 160 8.70 -11.40 3.93
N THR A 161 7.99 -11.11 2.86
CA THR A 161 8.42 -11.38 1.48
C THR A 161 9.55 -10.45 1.06
N ASP A 162 10.07 -10.66 -0.13
CA ASP A 162 10.86 -9.64 -0.82
C ASP A 162 10.05 -8.35 -0.95
N SER A 163 10.74 -7.21 -0.95
CA SER A 163 10.10 -5.92 -1.14
C SER A 163 9.52 -5.79 -2.54
N TYR A 164 8.31 -5.23 -2.66
CA TYR A 164 7.67 -4.93 -3.94
C TYR A 164 7.65 -3.43 -4.27
N TYR A 165 7.86 -2.57 -3.28
CA TYR A 165 7.80 -1.12 -3.44
C TYR A 165 8.74 -0.41 -2.47
N SER A 166 9.45 0.61 -2.96
CA SER A 166 10.27 1.50 -2.12
C SER A 166 9.60 2.86 -2.00
N ALA A 167 9.37 3.30 -0.77
CA ALA A 167 8.81 4.60 -0.44
C ALA A 167 9.84 5.47 0.27
N SER A 168 9.83 6.77 -0.02
CA SER A 168 10.62 7.75 0.69
C SER A 168 9.75 8.91 1.14
N GLN A 169 10.04 9.46 2.32
CA GLN A 169 9.44 10.70 2.80
C GLN A 169 10.38 11.85 2.48
N ARG A 170 9.82 12.95 1.96
CA ARG A 170 10.55 14.17 1.64
C ARG A 170 9.90 15.36 2.33
N LEU A 171 10.72 16.36 2.65
CA LEU A 171 10.24 17.59 3.25
C LEU A 171 9.62 18.49 2.17
N ILE A 172 8.37 18.92 2.40
CA ILE A 172 7.69 19.92 1.58
C ILE A 172 7.72 21.24 2.35
N VAL A 173 8.26 22.28 1.72
CA VAL A 173 8.39 23.61 2.32
C VAL A 173 7.83 24.65 1.37
N PRO A 174 7.47 25.87 1.87
CA PRO A 174 7.18 27.01 1.02
C PRO A 174 8.35 27.28 0.08
N SER A 175 8.06 27.61 -1.17
CA SER A 175 9.09 27.78 -2.22
C SER A 175 10.07 28.93 -1.95
N ASN A 176 9.70 29.85 -1.07
CA ASN A 176 10.53 30.98 -0.64
C ASN A 176 11.54 30.65 0.48
N VAL A 177 11.48 29.43 1.04
CA VAL A 177 12.46 28.95 2.03
C VAL A 177 13.72 28.51 1.30
N THR A 178 14.87 29.12 1.63
CA THR A 178 16.15 28.89 0.95
C THR A 178 17.22 28.25 1.85
N THR A 179 17.02 28.32 3.17
CA THR A 179 17.95 27.75 4.17
C THR A 179 17.15 27.11 5.29
N PHE A 180 17.72 26.06 5.87
CA PHE A 180 17.26 25.45 7.12
C PHE A 180 18.39 25.65 8.13
N ASP A 181 18.04 26.22 9.27
CA ASP A 181 18.95 26.22 10.42
C ASP A 181 18.83 24.86 11.09
N ASP A 182 19.97 24.20 11.32
CA ASP A 182 20.08 22.89 11.98
C ASP A 182 19.64 22.98 13.46
#